data_5b81446ccf1b629f102b05e13c61ca61
#
_entry.id   5b81446ccf1b629f102b05e13c61ca61
#
_cell.length_a   1.000
_cell.length_b   1.000
_cell.length_c   1.000
_cell.angle_alpha   90.00
_cell.angle_beta   90.00
_cell.angle_gamma   90.00
#
_symmetry.space_group_name_H-M   'P 1'
#
loop_
_entity.id
_entity.type
_entity.pdbx_description
1 polymer ?
#
loop_
_entity_poly.entity_id
_entity_poly.type
_entity_poly.pdbx_seq_one_letter_code
_entity_poly.pdbx_strand_id
1 'polypeptide(L)'
;GKGDDISLSKAKGAVVLVCDPIREDMINKIKAAGALGFVTVCGTPLDQGEDRIPTQYRRKAGDLPGASIHYLDAVEIAEKQASKCCLNIQQSEISRNSANVAVRILGTDFPEEIVTVTAHYDSVPEGPGAYDNMSGGAMVMEAFHHFAEHRPARTMEFIWFGSEEKGLVGSQNYVKSHEGEMSSHVFNLNVDLAGQLLGGNVLGVTADPTVCAELKNLMEENQLGVTIKNQVWASDSNTFAWKGVPALTLNRDGFGMHTRHDTVEYIYPRALEEGAKTLCTAAAWVANEPELSFERAWC
;
A
#
# COMPACT_ATOMS: atom_id res chain seq x y z
N GLY A 1 -20.11 -7.12 16.93
CA GLY A 1 -20.91 -7.85 15.93
C GLY A 1 -20.33 -7.70 14.53
N LYS A 2 -20.85 -8.46 13.59
CA LYS A 2 -20.38 -8.46 12.18
C LYS A 2 -21.12 -7.47 11.27
N GLY A 3 -22.06 -6.67 11.82
CA GLY A 3 -22.83 -5.69 11.07
C GLY A 3 -23.96 -6.26 10.23
N ASP A 4 -24.41 -7.46 10.54
CA ASP A 4 -25.65 -8.03 10.02
C ASP A 4 -26.88 -7.40 10.72
N ASP A 5 -28.06 -7.63 10.16
CA ASP A 5 -29.30 -7.05 10.70
C ASP A 5 -29.57 -7.45 12.15
N ILE A 6 -29.16 -8.64 12.57
CA ILE A 6 -29.31 -9.12 13.94
C ILE A 6 -28.37 -8.37 14.87
N SER A 7 -27.10 -8.23 14.48
CA SER A 7 -26.11 -7.50 15.30
C SER A 7 -26.40 -6.01 15.38
N LEU A 8 -27.02 -5.41 14.37
CA LEU A 8 -27.41 -4.00 14.32
C LEU A 8 -28.71 -3.70 15.01
N SER A 9 -29.56 -4.71 15.30
CA SER A 9 -30.89 -4.51 15.94
C SER A 9 -30.82 -3.81 17.28
N LYS A 10 -29.67 -3.86 17.99
CA LYS A 10 -29.45 -3.21 19.30
C LYS A 10 -28.54 -1.97 19.20
N ALA A 11 -28.27 -1.49 18.02
CA ALA A 11 -27.31 -0.38 17.82
C ALA A 11 -27.89 0.99 18.19
N LYS A 12 -29.23 1.15 18.16
CA LYS A 12 -29.87 2.43 18.43
C LYS A 12 -29.54 2.95 19.84
N GLY A 13 -28.97 4.15 19.89
CA GLY A 13 -28.58 4.81 21.14
C GLY A 13 -27.33 4.21 21.83
N ALA A 14 -26.61 3.33 21.16
CA ALA A 14 -25.44 2.65 21.70
C ALA A 14 -24.13 3.05 20.97
N VAL A 15 -23.00 2.79 21.61
CA VAL A 15 -21.68 2.69 20.94
C VAL A 15 -21.50 1.24 20.54
N VAL A 16 -21.20 0.99 19.26
CA VAL A 16 -21.12 -0.36 18.69
C VAL A 16 -19.67 -0.84 18.67
N LEU A 17 -19.37 -1.97 19.31
CA LEU A 17 -18.08 -2.64 19.17
C LEU A 17 -18.10 -3.53 17.92
N VAL A 18 -17.20 -3.24 16.97
CA VAL A 18 -17.04 -3.95 15.69
C VAL A 18 -15.77 -4.77 15.75
N CYS A 19 -15.90 -6.09 15.52
CA CYS A 19 -14.77 -7.02 15.61
C CYS A 19 -14.17 -7.40 14.24
N ASP A 20 -14.78 -6.95 13.14
CA ASP A 20 -14.28 -7.12 11.78
C ASP A 20 -13.66 -5.80 11.28
N PRO A 21 -12.80 -5.85 10.25
CA PRO A 21 -12.31 -4.64 9.61
C PRO A 21 -13.44 -3.73 9.18
N ILE A 22 -13.38 -2.47 9.62
CA ILE A 22 -14.46 -1.51 9.38
C ILE A 22 -14.17 -0.71 8.10
N ARG A 23 -15.20 -0.61 7.25
CA ARG A 23 -15.19 0.21 6.03
C ARG A 23 -16.36 1.19 6.06
N GLU A 24 -16.35 2.15 5.15
CA GLU A 24 -17.37 3.21 5.11
C GLU A 24 -18.79 2.69 4.96
N ASP A 25 -19.00 1.62 4.21
CA ASP A 25 -20.31 0.98 4.06
C ASP A 25 -20.85 0.43 5.40
N MET A 26 -19.96 -0.17 6.21
CA MET A 26 -20.29 -0.64 7.54
C MET A 26 -20.60 0.53 8.48
N ILE A 27 -19.81 1.59 8.46
CA ILE A 27 -20.04 2.79 9.27
C ILE A 27 -21.40 3.41 8.93
N ASN A 28 -21.76 3.46 7.66
CA ASN A 28 -23.04 3.96 7.20
C ASN A 28 -24.20 3.09 7.67
N LYS A 29 -24.06 1.77 7.69
CA LYS A 29 -25.06 0.84 8.28
C LYS A 29 -25.23 1.07 9.78
N ILE A 30 -24.13 1.20 10.52
CA ILE A 30 -24.13 1.47 11.97
C ILE A 30 -24.82 2.82 12.25
N LYS A 31 -24.52 3.85 11.47
CA LYS A 31 -25.15 5.17 11.57
C LYS A 31 -26.64 5.09 11.27
N ALA A 32 -27.05 4.41 10.21
CA ALA A 32 -28.45 4.21 9.84
C ALA A 32 -29.25 3.42 10.91
N ALA A 33 -28.58 2.51 11.62
CA ALA A 33 -29.17 1.80 12.75
C ALA A 33 -29.33 2.66 14.01
N GLY A 34 -28.91 3.93 13.98
CA GLY A 34 -29.08 4.91 15.07
C GLY A 34 -28.05 4.79 16.19
N ALA A 35 -26.88 4.26 15.93
CA ALA A 35 -25.76 4.25 16.89
C ALA A 35 -25.25 5.66 17.17
N LEU A 36 -24.69 5.86 18.37
CA LEU A 36 -24.07 7.11 18.80
C LEU A 36 -22.57 7.19 18.46
N GLY A 37 -21.94 6.05 18.18
CA GLY A 37 -20.53 5.93 17.83
C GLY A 37 -20.16 4.47 17.60
N PHE A 38 -18.90 4.24 17.21
CA PHE A 38 -18.38 2.89 17.08
C PHE A 38 -16.96 2.76 17.65
N VAL A 39 -16.62 1.54 18.01
CA VAL A 39 -15.27 1.14 18.40
C VAL A 39 -14.87 -0.03 17.54
N THR A 40 -13.73 0.05 16.87
CA THR A 40 -13.12 -1.04 16.10
C THR A 40 -11.94 -1.62 16.87
N VAL A 41 -11.47 -2.78 16.45
CA VAL A 41 -10.41 -3.53 17.13
C VAL A 41 -9.17 -3.61 16.24
N CYS A 42 -8.01 -3.38 16.82
CA CYS A 42 -6.70 -3.52 16.17
C CYS A 42 -5.75 -4.35 17.05
N GLY A 43 -4.58 -4.64 16.52
CA GLY A 43 -3.55 -5.42 17.22
C GLY A 43 -3.87 -6.91 17.34
N THR A 44 -3.01 -7.61 18.05
CA THR A 44 -3.07 -9.07 18.22
C THR A 44 -2.96 -9.47 19.69
N PRO A 45 -3.32 -10.70 20.08
CA PRO A 45 -3.10 -11.19 21.44
C PRO A 45 -1.63 -11.26 21.87
N LEU A 46 -0.70 -11.14 20.92
CA LEU A 46 0.75 -11.25 21.16
C LEU A 46 1.41 -9.90 21.49
N ASP A 47 0.68 -8.81 21.32
CA ASP A 47 1.19 -7.46 21.53
C ASP A 47 1.46 -7.20 23.03
N GLN A 48 2.41 -6.31 23.30
CA GLN A 48 2.75 -5.91 24.65
C GLN A 48 1.79 -4.83 25.19
N GLY A 49 1.83 -4.59 26.48
CA GLY A 49 0.95 -3.61 27.13
C GLY A 49 1.08 -2.18 26.59
N GLU A 50 2.28 -1.78 26.18
CA GLU A 50 2.55 -0.48 25.59
C GLU A 50 1.96 -0.28 24.19
N ASP A 51 1.57 -1.35 23.50
CA ASP A 51 0.89 -1.29 22.20
C ASP A 51 -0.63 -1.06 22.34
N ARG A 52 -1.13 -1.10 23.57
CA ARG A 52 -2.56 -0.95 23.89
C ARG A 52 -3.00 0.52 23.98
N ILE A 53 -2.71 1.30 22.97
CA ILE A 53 -3.05 2.73 22.92
C ILE A 53 -4.29 2.91 22.06
N PRO A 54 -5.44 3.38 22.65
CA PRO A 54 -6.60 3.74 21.85
C PRO A 54 -6.28 4.88 20.89
N THR A 55 -6.66 4.72 19.63
CA THR A 55 -6.52 5.76 18.61
C THR A 55 -7.88 6.19 18.11
N GLN A 56 -7.99 7.46 17.71
CA GLN A 56 -9.22 7.93 17.11
C GLN A 56 -9.34 7.42 15.66
N TYR A 57 -10.55 7.01 15.29
CA TYR A 57 -10.84 6.73 13.90
C TYR A 57 -11.10 8.04 13.16
N ARG A 58 -10.43 8.25 12.02
CA ARG A 58 -10.55 9.53 11.29
C ARG A 58 -11.94 9.72 10.74
N ARG A 59 -12.60 10.79 11.15
CA ARG A 59 -13.93 11.15 10.69
C ARG A 59 -13.99 12.66 10.42
N LYS A 60 -14.86 13.07 9.52
CA LYS A 60 -15.18 14.48 9.31
C LYS A 60 -16.05 14.99 10.45
N ALA A 61 -16.03 16.30 10.66
CA ALA A 61 -16.93 16.93 11.64
C ALA A 61 -18.40 16.62 11.30
N GLY A 62 -19.16 16.19 12.32
CA GLY A 62 -20.57 15.79 12.16
C GLY A 62 -20.81 14.34 11.72
N ASP A 63 -19.75 13.58 11.42
CA ASP A 63 -19.86 12.15 11.19
C ASP A 63 -20.01 11.36 12.50
N LEU A 64 -20.36 10.06 12.35
CA LEU A 64 -20.41 9.16 13.49
C LEU A 64 -19.01 9.03 14.12
N PRO A 65 -18.81 9.37 15.41
CA PRO A 65 -17.50 9.28 16.05
C PRO A 65 -17.05 7.83 16.19
N GLY A 66 -15.74 7.58 16.02
CA GLY A 66 -15.18 6.26 16.13
C GLY A 66 -13.79 6.25 16.77
N ALA A 67 -13.45 5.15 17.41
CA ALA A 67 -12.12 4.89 17.95
C ALA A 67 -11.67 3.46 17.61
N SER A 68 -10.36 3.26 17.55
CA SER A 68 -9.75 1.94 17.50
C SER A 68 -9.16 1.61 18.86
N ILE A 69 -9.41 0.42 19.37
CA ILE A 69 -8.85 -0.09 20.63
C ILE A 69 -8.09 -1.39 20.37
N HIS A 70 -7.17 -1.69 21.25
CA HIS A 70 -6.40 -2.92 21.14
C HIS A 70 -7.28 -4.17 21.38
N TYR A 71 -6.91 -5.30 20.76
CA TYR A 71 -7.59 -6.58 20.90
C TYR A 71 -7.81 -6.99 22.37
N LEU A 72 -6.78 -6.88 23.22
CA LEU A 72 -6.88 -7.24 24.63
C LEU A 72 -7.86 -6.36 25.41
N ASP A 73 -8.00 -5.08 25.05
CA ASP A 73 -9.02 -4.19 25.64
C ASP A 73 -10.42 -4.59 25.21
N ALA A 74 -10.59 -4.98 23.96
CA ALA A 74 -11.86 -5.49 23.47
C ALA A 74 -12.27 -6.80 24.17
N VAL A 75 -11.32 -7.70 24.42
CA VAL A 75 -11.53 -8.93 25.20
C VAL A 75 -11.98 -8.57 26.61
N GLU A 76 -11.27 -7.66 27.28
CA GLU A 76 -11.60 -7.23 28.65
C GLU A 76 -13.00 -6.60 28.74
N ILE A 77 -13.40 -5.77 27.76
CA ILE A 77 -14.73 -5.20 27.65
C ILE A 77 -15.80 -6.30 27.54
N ALA A 78 -15.54 -7.32 26.71
CA ALA A 78 -16.45 -8.43 26.50
C ALA A 78 -16.58 -9.32 27.74
N GLU A 79 -15.46 -9.69 28.38
CA GLU A 79 -15.43 -10.52 29.59
C GLU A 79 -16.14 -9.85 30.78
N LYS A 80 -15.90 -8.54 30.95
CA LYS A 80 -16.56 -7.75 32.00
C LYS A 80 -18.02 -7.43 31.66
N GLN A 81 -18.53 -7.81 30.51
CA GLN A 81 -19.88 -7.50 30.05
C GLN A 81 -20.22 -6.01 30.21
N ALA A 82 -19.30 -5.15 29.83
CA ALA A 82 -19.45 -3.71 29.99
C ALA A 82 -20.71 -3.21 29.31
N SER A 83 -21.57 -2.53 30.08
CA SER A 83 -22.89 -2.05 29.64
C SER A 83 -22.94 -0.55 29.35
N LYS A 84 -21.88 0.17 29.67
CA LYS A 84 -21.74 1.62 29.44
C LYS A 84 -20.38 1.94 28.79
N CYS A 85 -20.40 2.88 27.86
CA CYS A 85 -19.21 3.41 27.22
C CYS A 85 -19.29 4.94 27.19
N CYS A 86 -18.18 5.60 27.46
CA CYS A 86 -18.00 7.02 27.22
C CYS A 86 -16.92 7.19 26.15
N LEU A 87 -17.29 7.71 24.99
CA LEU A 87 -16.37 7.98 23.90
C LEU A 87 -16.16 9.50 23.83
N ASN A 88 -14.97 9.95 24.24
CA ASN A 88 -14.58 11.36 24.16
C ASN A 88 -13.46 11.50 23.14
N ILE A 89 -13.76 12.07 22.00
CA ILE A 89 -12.81 12.28 20.90
C ILE A 89 -12.66 13.78 20.68
N GLN A 90 -11.40 14.25 20.74
CA GLN A 90 -11.05 15.60 20.35
C GLN A 90 -10.23 15.51 19.05
N GLN A 91 -10.75 16.13 18.01
CA GLN A 91 -10.19 16.08 16.68
C GLN A 91 -10.17 17.46 16.07
N SER A 92 -9.04 17.81 15.43
CA SER A 92 -8.91 19.02 14.62
C SER A 92 -8.50 18.65 13.22
N GLU A 93 -9.08 19.34 12.25
CA GLU A 93 -8.67 19.23 10.85
C GLU A 93 -7.55 20.22 10.57
N ILE A 94 -6.42 19.70 10.07
CA ILE A 94 -5.25 20.51 9.74
C ILE A 94 -4.89 20.24 8.28
N SER A 95 -4.82 21.29 7.46
CA SER A 95 -4.29 21.18 6.11
C SER A 95 -2.77 21.14 6.15
N ARG A 96 -2.17 20.21 5.41
CA ARG A 96 -0.72 20.07 5.22
C ARG A 96 -0.41 19.84 3.75
N ASN A 97 0.77 20.31 3.35
CA ASN A 97 1.31 20.00 2.03
C ASN A 97 2.17 18.75 2.10
N SER A 98 2.08 17.92 1.08
CA SER A 98 2.98 16.81 0.81
C SER A 98 3.59 17.00 -0.57
N ALA A 99 4.66 16.28 -0.88
CA ALA A 99 5.32 16.33 -2.17
C ALA A 99 5.69 14.91 -2.63
N ASN A 100 5.71 14.71 -3.93
CA ASN A 100 6.38 13.57 -4.54
C ASN A 100 7.81 13.99 -4.91
N VAL A 101 8.74 13.06 -4.86
CA VAL A 101 10.10 13.24 -5.37
C VAL A 101 10.24 12.39 -6.63
N ALA A 102 10.64 12.99 -7.73
CA ALA A 102 10.78 12.27 -8.99
C ALA A 102 12.10 12.63 -9.68
N VAL A 103 12.67 11.65 -10.36
CA VAL A 103 13.84 11.81 -11.23
C VAL A 103 13.65 11.01 -12.50
N ARG A 104 14.01 11.59 -13.64
CA ARG A 104 13.83 10.99 -14.96
C ARG A 104 15.17 10.75 -15.64
N ILE A 105 15.36 9.56 -16.20
CA ILE A 105 16.48 9.18 -17.07
C ILE A 105 15.92 9.02 -18.48
N LEU A 106 16.38 9.84 -19.42
CA LEU A 106 15.90 9.78 -20.80
C LEU A 106 16.37 8.51 -21.49
N GLY A 107 15.46 7.85 -22.18
CA GLY A 107 15.74 6.68 -23.01
C GLY A 107 16.63 6.99 -24.21
N THR A 108 17.33 5.97 -24.68
CA THR A 108 18.24 6.09 -25.85
C THR A 108 17.51 5.87 -27.18
N ASP A 109 16.52 4.97 -27.21
CA ASP A 109 15.87 4.50 -28.44
C ASP A 109 14.38 4.89 -28.49
N PHE A 110 13.69 4.85 -27.33
CA PHE A 110 12.26 5.17 -27.21
C PHE A 110 12.02 6.24 -26.14
N PRO A 111 12.57 7.48 -26.31
CA PRO A 111 12.51 8.51 -25.28
C PRO A 111 11.08 8.98 -24.94
N GLU A 112 10.13 8.78 -25.83
CA GLU A 112 8.71 9.15 -25.62
C GLU A 112 7.90 8.10 -24.82
N GLU A 113 8.47 6.91 -24.65
CA GLU A 113 7.84 5.85 -23.85
C GLU A 113 8.41 5.84 -22.44
N ILE A 114 7.54 5.85 -21.44
CA ILE A 114 7.90 6.03 -20.04
C ILE A 114 7.60 4.77 -19.25
N VAL A 115 8.61 4.26 -18.56
CA VAL A 115 8.49 3.22 -17.54
C VAL A 115 8.66 3.89 -16.17
N THR A 116 7.68 3.72 -15.27
CA THR A 116 7.78 4.27 -13.91
C THR A 116 8.17 3.20 -12.91
N VAL A 117 9.10 3.53 -12.01
CA VAL A 117 9.51 2.70 -10.87
C VAL A 117 9.20 3.47 -9.60
N THR A 118 8.33 2.95 -8.76
CA THR A 118 7.70 3.73 -7.70
C THR A 118 7.71 3.04 -6.35
N ALA A 119 7.72 3.82 -5.27
CA ALA A 119 7.43 3.43 -3.90
C ALA A 119 6.94 4.66 -3.14
N HIS A 120 6.18 4.51 -2.08
CA HIS A 120 5.92 5.63 -1.19
C HIS A 120 7.03 5.79 -0.14
N TYR A 121 7.16 6.98 0.43
CA TYR A 121 8.18 7.29 1.44
C TYR A 121 7.60 7.78 2.77
N ASP A 122 6.29 7.99 2.82
CA ASP A 122 5.60 8.28 4.08
C ASP A 122 5.29 6.99 4.84
N SER A 123 4.96 7.13 6.11
CA SER A 123 4.51 6.05 6.97
C SER A 123 3.35 6.50 7.85
N VAL A 124 2.72 5.53 8.50
CA VAL A 124 1.70 5.83 9.52
C VAL A 124 2.34 6.49 10.76
N PRO A 125 1.58 7.28 11.54
CA PRO A 125 2.11 7.92 12.76
C PRO A 125 2.57 6.93 13.84
N GLU A 126 2.09 5.70 13.78
CA GLU A 126 2.32 4.66 14.78
C GLU A 126 3.69 4.01 14.68
N GLY A 127 4.37 4.12 13.53
CA GLY A 127 5.65 3.44 13.29
C GLY A 127 6.63 4.22 12.41
N PRO A 128 7.92 3.86 12.45
CA PRO A 128 8.96 4.50 11.65
C PRO A 128 8.91 4.12 10.16
N GLY A 129 8.18 3.04 9.78
CA GLY A 129 7.97 2.69 8.37
C GLY A 129 9.20 2.11 7.68
N ALA A 130 9.98 1.27 8.36
CA ALA A 130 11.14 0.66 7.74
C ALA A 130 10.77 -0.39 6.69
N TYR A 131 9.79 -1.23 7.02
CA TYR A 131 9.21 -2.22 6.12
C TYR A 131 8.17 -1.58 5.20
N ASP A 132 7.32 -0.72 5.76
CA ASP A 132 6.25 -0.01 5.10
C ASP A 132 6.46 1.53 5.15
N ASN A 133 7.19 2.17 4.16
CA ASN A 133 7.73 1.52 2.97
C ASN A 133 9.12 2.08 2.60
N MET A 134 9.98 2.39 3.59
CA MET A 134 11.35 2.82 3.29
C MET A 134 12.18 1.70 2.65
N SER A 135 11.81 0.42 2.87
CA SER A 135 12.40 -0.71 2.18
C SER A 135 12.18 -0.64 0.66
N GLY A 136 10.95 -0.33 0.23
CA GLY A 136 10.62 -0.07 -1.18
C GLY A 136 11.33 1.17 -1.70
N GLY A 137 11.34 2.25 -0.92
CA GLY A 137 12.05 3.48 -1.26
C GLY A 137 13.55 3.25 -1.52
N ALA A 138 14.21 2.41 -0.71
CA ALA A 138 15.61 2.03 -0.90
C ALA A 138 15.81 1.21 -2.19
N MET A 139 14.90 0.30 -2.52
CA MET A 139 14.97 -0.50 -3.73
C MET A 139 14.76 0.35 -5.00
N VAL A 140 13.87 1.34 -4.96
CA VAL A 140 13.71 2.32 -6.06
C VAL A 140 14.99 3.15 -6.23
N MET A 141 15.67 3.50 -5.13
CA MET A 141 16.95 4.21 -5.19
C MET A 141 18.04 3.35 -5.83
N GLU A 142 18.13 2.07 -5.50
CA GLU A 142 19.08 1.13 -6.10
C GLU A 142 18.80 0.96 -7.60
N ALA A 143 17.55 0.82 -7.99
CA ALA A 143 17.15 0.77 -9.39
C ALA A 143 17.55 2.07 -10.13
N PHE A 144 17.34 3.23 -9.53
CA PHE A 144 17.79 4.51 -10.10
C PHE A 144 19.31 4.52 -10.33
N HIS A 145 20.11 4.10 -9.35
CA HIS A 145 21.57 4.02 -9.49
C HIS A 145 21.98 3.09 -10.63
N HIS A 146 21.37 1.91 -10.70
CA HIS A 146 21.65 0.94 -11.76
C HIS A 146 21.39 1.53 -13.16
N PHE A 147 20.23 2.15 -13.39
CA PHE A 147 19.89 2.70 -14.70
C PHE A 147 20.55 4.05 -15.00
N ALA A 148 21.05 4.77 -14.01
CA ALA A 148 21.91 5.92 -14.24
C ALA A 148 23.28 5.54 -14.84
N GLU A 149 23.80 4.37 -14.47
CA GLU A 149 25.02 3.79 -15.03
C GLU A 149 24.77 3.01 -16.33
N HIS A 150 23.60 2.38 -16.45
CA HIS A 150 23.20 1.52 -17.59
C HIS A 150 21.95 2.11 -18.24
N ARG A 151 22.15 3.08 -19.14
CA ARG A 151 21.03 3.83 -19.73
C ARG A 151 20.05 2.93 -20.47
N PRO A 152 18.74 3.05 -20.13
CA PRO A 152 17.68 2.23 -20.73
C PRO A 152 17.32 2.72 -22.14
N ALA A 153 16.70 1.84 -22.94
CA ALA A 153 16.15 2.20 -24.25
C ALA A 153 14.90 3.12 -24.11
N ARG A 154 14.00 2.85 -23.15
CA ARG A 154 12.87 3.72 -22.82
C ARG A 154 13.24 4.69 -21.71
N THR A 155 12.58 5.84 -21.69
CA THR A 155 12.66 6.77 -20.56
C THR A 155 12.16 6.08 -19.28
N MET A 156 12.97 6.19 -18.21
CA MET A 156 12.55 5.72 -16.89
C MET A 156 12.35 6.88 -15.94
N GLU A 157 11.28 6.82 -15.15
CA GLU A 157 11.01 7.78 -14.10
C GLU A 157 10.86 7.06 -12.77
N PHE A 158 11.70 7.49 -11.80
CA PHE A 158 11.74 6.94 -10.45
C PHE A 158 11.03 7.91 -9.53
N ILE A 159 10.01 7.42 -8.80
CA ILE A 159 9.13 8.30 -8.03
C ILE A 159 8.97 7.77 -6.62
N TRP A 160 9.20 8.63 -5.64
CA TRP A 160 8.86 8.40 -4.24
C TRP A 160 7.61 9.22 -3.93
N PHE A 161 6.49 8.52 -3.71
CA PHE A 161 5.21 9.16 -3.42
C PHE A 161 5.10 9.55 -1.95
N GLY A 162 4.52 10.71 -1.68
CA GLY A 162 4.15 11.13 -0.35
C GLY A 162 2.66 10.96 -0.09
N SER A 163 2.29 10.67 1.16
CA SER A 163 0.90 10.54 1.58
C SER A 163 0.14 9.36 0.93
N GLU A 164 0.82 8.25 0.70
CA GLU A 164 0.21 6.99 0.30
C GLU A 164 -0.76 6.53 1.40
N GLU A 165 -0.30 6.55 2.64
CA GLU A 165 -1.01 6.16 3.87
C GLU A 165 -2.25 7.02 4.19
N LYS A 166 -2.48 8.04 3.40
CA LYS A 166 -3.68 8.88 3.45
C LYS A 166 -4.69 8.55 2.33
N GLY A 167 -4.46 7.43 1.64
CA GLY A 167 -5.28 6.93 0.54
C GLY A 167 -4.72 7.28 -0.83
N LEU A 168 -3.47 6.92 -1.10
CA LEU A 168 -2.78 7.08 -2.40
C LEU A 168 -2.72 8.55 -2.88
N VAL A 169 -2.65 9.52 -1.96
CA VAL A 169 -2.79 10.94 -2.32
C VAL A 169 -1.70 11.39 -3.28
N GLY A 170 -0.45 10.93 -3.04
CA GLY A 170 0.69 11.29 -3.88
C GLY A 170 0.57 10.78 -5.31
N SER A 171 0.32 9.49 -5.48
CA SER A 171 0.20 8.88 -6.80
C SER A 171 -1.05 9.34 -7.56
N GLN A 172 -2.18 9.53 -6.88
CA GLN A 172 -3.38 10.12 -7.50
C GLN A 172 -3.13 11.53 -8.04
N ASN A 173 -2.44 12.37 -7.26
CA ASN A 173 -2.09 13.72 -7.72
C ASN A 173 -1.05 13.70 -8.84
N TYR A 174 -0.08 12.76 -8.81
CA TYR A 174 0.86 12.57 -9.90
C TYR A 174 0.13 12.24 -11.20
N VAL A 175 -0.67 11.19 -11.20
CA VAL A 175 -1.44 10.74 -12.39
C VAL A 175 -2.38 11.83 -12.90
N LYS A 176 -3.03 12.57 -12.00
CA LYS A 176 -3.89 13.69 -12.37
C LYS A 176 -3.12 14.85 -13.01
N SER A 177 -1.96 15.21 -12.47
CA SER A 177 -1.15 16.32 -13.00
C SER A 177 -0.45 15.97 -14.33
N HIS A 178 -0.24 14.67 -14.60
CA HIS A 178 0.35 14.14 -15.82
C HIS A 178 -0.67 13.47 -16.74
N GLU A 179 -1.97 13.79 -16.62
CA GLU A 179 -3.03 13.14 -17.38
C GLU A 179 -2.79 13.15 -18.88
N GLY A 180 -2.25 14.26 -19.42
CA GLY A 180 -1.89 14.37 -20.84
C GLY A 180 -0.69 13.51 -21.26
N GLU A 181 0.12 13.02 -20.31
CA GLU A 181 1.31 12.20 -20.52
C GLU A 181 1.05 10.71 -20.23
N MET A 182 -0.10 10.36 -19.64
CA MET A 182 -0.41 8.96 -19.27
C MET A 182 -0.40 8.02 -20.47
N SER A 183 -0.69 8.51 -21.67
CA SER A 183 -0.58 7.71 -22.91
C SER A 183 0.86 7.30 -23.25
N SER A 184 1.86 8.00 -22.76
CA SER A 184 3.27 7.66 -22.93
C SER A 184 3.79 6.66 -21.88
N HIS A 185 3.09 6.50 -20.77
CA HIS A 185 3.46 5.51 -19.74
C HIS A 185 3.14 4.10 -20.24
N VAL A 186 4.16 3.27 -20.36
CA VAL A 186 4.03 1.89 -20.87
C VAL A 186 3.91 0.85 -19.77
N PHE A 187 4.47 1.12 -18.60
CA PHE A 187 4.38 0.23 -17.45
C PHE A 187 4.70 0.97 -16.13
N ASN A 188 4.06 0.56 -15.04
CA ASN A 188 4.43 0.96 -13.68
C ASN A 188 4.92 -0.25 -12.87
N LEU A 189 6.11 -0.13 -12.28
CA LEU A 189 6.66 -1.10 -11.34
C LEU A 189 6.70 -0.44 -9.96
N ASN A 190 5.84 -0.88 -9.07
CA ASN A 190 5.74 -0.38 -7.70
C ASN A 190 6.36 -1.37 -6.73
N VAL A 191 6.94 -0.87 -5.65
CA VAL A 191 7.41 -1.67 -4.52
C VAL A 191 6.67 -1.21 -3.28
N ASP A 192 6.06 -2.16 -2.59
CA ASP A 192 5.37 -1.89 -1.35
C ASP A 192 5.46 -3.10 -0.42
N LEU A 193 6.11 -2.90 0.73
CA LEU A 193 6.48 -3.92 1.70
C LEU A 193 7.61 -4.85 1.22
N ALA A 194 8.84 -4.61 1.65
CA ALA A 194 9.98 -5.43 1.25
C ALA A 194 10.99 -5.62 2.40
N GLY A 195 11.99 -6.47 2.16
CA GLY A 195 13.18 -6.55 3.00
C GLY A 195 13.08 -7.42 4.25
N GLN A 196 11.96 -8.04 4.57
CA GLN A 196 11.87 -8.95 5.71
C GLN A 196 12.42 -10.35 5.38
N LEU A 197 13.00 -11.04 6.39
CA LEU A 197 13.68 -12.32 6.21
C LEU A 197 12.70 -13.43 5.81
N LEU A 198 11.58 -13.52 6.50
CA LEU A 198 10.55 -14.52 6.25
C LEU A 198 9.63 -14.06 5.11
N GLY A 199 8.98 -15.02 4.48
CA GLY A 199 8.19 -14.76 3.30
C GLY A 199 8.98 -14.90 2.00
N GLY A 200 8.32 -14.73 0.88
CA GLY A 200 8.88 -14.73 -0.47
C GLY A 200 8.45 -13.50 -1.23
N ASN A 201 9.21 -13.13 -2.24
CA ASN A 201 8.81 -12.05 -3.14
C ASN A 201 7.56 -12.45 -3.92
N VAL A 202 6.62 -11.53 -4.03
CA VAL A 202 5.38 -11.66 -4.79
C VAL A 202 5.27 -10.50 -5.76
N LEU A 203 4.95 -10.77 -7.02
CA LEU A 203 4.55 -9.76 -7.99
C LEU A 203 3.03 -9.84 -8.15
N GLY A 204 2.32 -8.84 -7.63
CA GLY A 204 0.90 -8.61 -7.90
C GLY A 204 0.76 -7.84 -9.20
N VAL A 205 0.35 -8.51 -10.27
CA VAL A 205 0.31 -7.93 -11.62
C VAL A 205 -1.10 -7.51 -11.96
N THR A 206 -1.26 -6.22 -12.27
CA THR A 206 -2.49 -5.61 -12.73
C THR A 206 -2.31 -5.27 -14.22
N ALA A 207 -2.35 -6.29 -15.07
CA ALA A 207 -2.12 -6.22 -16.50
C ALA A 207 -2.74 -7.41 -17.22
N ASP A 208 -2.62 -7.45 -18.54
CA ASP A 208 -2.99 -8.62 -19.33
C ASP A 208 -2.33 -9.90 -18.77
N PRO A 209 -3.03 -11.04 -18.69
CA PRO A 209 -2.48 -12.28 -18.18
C PRO A 209 -1.19 -12.76 -18.88
N THR A 210 -0.94 -12.36 -20.11
CA THR A 210 0.30 -12.67 -20.84
C THR A 210 1.54 -12.12 -20.13
N VAL A 211 1.42 -10.94 -19.51
CA VAL A 211 2.48 -10.31 -18.71
C VAL A 211 2.92 -11.23 -17.57
N CYS A 212 1.98 -11.94 -16.93
CA CYS A 212 2.32 -12.90 -15.86
C CYS A 212 3.15 -14.07 -16.37
N ALA A 213 2.86 -14.56 -17.58
CA ALA A 213 3.61 -15.66 -18.19
C ALA A 213 5.03 -15.22 -18.56
N GLU A 214 5.17 -14.02 -19.13
CA GLU A 214 6.48 -13.47 -19.50
C GLU A 214 7.34 -13.17 -18.27
N LEU A 215 6.77 -12.52 -17.26
CA LEU A 215 7.45 -12.30 -15.99
C LEU A 215 7.88 -13.61 -15.34
N LYS A 216 7.06 -14.65 -15.39
CA LYS A 216 7.43 -15.97 -14.85
C LYS A 216 8.65 -16.53 -15.56
N ASN A 217 8.63 -16.57 -16.89
CA ASN A 217 9.77 -17.05 -17.67
C ASN A 217 11.04 -16.23 -17.38
N LEU A 218 10.90 -14.90 -17.36
CA LEU A 218 12.00 -13.99 -17.07
C LEU A 218 12.63 -14.26 -15.68
N MET A 219 11.80 -14.47 -14.65
CA MET A 219 12.28 -14.73 -13.29
C MET A 219 12.94 -16.11 -13.18
N GLU A 220 12.37 -17.13 -13.83
CA GLU A 220 12.94 -18.48 -13.89
C GLU A 220 14.32 -18.47 -14.61
N GLU A 221 14.45 -17.80 -15.74
CA GLU A 221 15.72 -17.64 -16.48
C GLU A 221 16.81 -16.95 -15.67
N ASN A 222 16.43 -15.98 -14.83
CA ASN A 222 17.32 -15.26 -13.94
C ASN A 222 17.47 -15.92 -12.55
N GLN A 223 16.91 -17.09 -12.33
CA GLN A 223 16.97 -17.86 -11.08
C GLN A 223 16.44 -17.06 -9.86
N LEU A 224 15.44 -16.23 -10.07
CA LEU A 224 14.79 -15.44 -9.06
C LEU A 224 13.52 -16.14 -8.55
N GLY A 225 13.51 -16.49 -7.27
CA GLY A 225 12.37 -17.10 -6.60
C GLY A 225 11.28 -16.08 -6.30
N VAL A 226 10.23 -16.04 -7.13
CA VAL A 226 9.12 -15.11 -6.97
C VAL A 226 7.79 -15.80 -7.26
N THR A 227 6.74 -15.41 -6.54
CA THR A 227 5.36 -15.82 -6.84
C THR A 227 4.69 -14.73 -7.65
N ILE A 228 4.11 -15.06 -8.80
CA ILE A 228 3.42 -14.11 -9.67
C ILE A 228 1.92 -14.36 -9.58
N LYS A 229 1.15 -13.28 -9.35
CA LYS A 229 -0.30 -13.32 -9.23
C LYS A 229 -0.92 -12.25 -10.12
N ASN A 230 -1.84 -12.64 -10.99
CA ASN A 230 -2.66 -11.68 -11.72
C ASN A 230 -3.79 -11.21 -10.81
N GLN A 231 -3.54 -10.13 -10.09
CA GLN A 231 -4.51 -9.52 -9.18
C GLN A 231 -4.16 -8.07 -8.88
N VAL A 232 -5.19 -7.28 -8.59
CA VAL A 232 -5.04 -5.91 -8.07
C VAL A 232 -4.41 -5.96 -6.68
N TRP A 233 -3.37 -5.14 -6.48
CA TRP A 233 -2.73 -4.93 -5.20
C TRP A 233 -3.05 -3.52 -4.69
N ALA A 234 -3.48 -3.38 -3.44
CA ALA A 234 -3.91 -2.10 -2.88
C ALA A 234 -2.71 -1.19 -2.55
N SER A 235 -2.12 -0.58 -3.56
CA SER A 235 -0.96 0.32 -3.45
C SER A 235 -0.93 1.32 -4.61
N ASP A 236 0.10 2.15 -4.71
CA ASP A 236 0.26 3.24 -5.69
C ASP A 236 0.16 2.79 -7.16
N SER A 237 0.51 1.53 -7.47
CA SER A 237 0.34 0.94 -8.82
C SER A 237 -1.09 1.03 -9.34
N ASN A 238 -2.08 1.00 -8.43
CA ASN A 238 -3.49 1.07 -8.82
C ASN A 238 -3.85 2.39 -9.51
N THR A 239 -3.21 3.49 -9.13
CA THR A 239 -3.51 4.79 -9.71
C THR A 239 -3.13 4.85 -11.19
N PHE A 240 -2.07 4.15 -11.58
CA PHE A 240 -1.66 3.97 -12.98
C PHE A 240 -2.59 2.98 -13.69
N ALA A 241 -2.90 1.85 -13.06
CA ALA A 241 -3.81 0.85 -13.62
C ALA A 241 -5.20 1.44 -13.92
N TRP A 242 -5.74 2.30 -13.05
CA TRP A 242 -7.01 3.01 -13.30
C TRP A 242 -6.98 3.95 -14.52
N LYS A 243 -5.79 4.23 -15.05
CA LYS A 243 -5.59 4.99 -16.30
C LYS A 243 -5.20 4.10 -17.49
N GLY A 244 -5.34 2.79 -17.34
CA GLY A 244 -5.03 1.82 -18.39
C GLY A 244 -3.52 1.58 -18.58
N VAL A 245 -2.68 1.98 -17.63
CA VAL A 245 -1.25 1.67 -17.65
C VAL A 245 -1.05 0.31 -16.96
N PRO A 246 -0.49 -0.70 -17.66
CA PRO A 246 -0.12 -1.95 -17.03
C PRO A 246 0.77 -1.73 -15.82
N ALA A 247 0.53 -2.44 -14.72
CA ALA A 247 1.24 -2.19 -13.49
C ALA A 247 1.53 -3.48 -12.71
N LEU A 248 2.55 -3.44 -11.88
CA LEU A 248 2.79 -4.47 -10.87
C LEU A 248 3.17 -3.84 -9.53
N THR A 249 2.92 -4.56 -8.45
CA THR A 249 3.51 -4.29 -7.14
C THR A 249 4.36 -5.47 -6.71
N LEU A 250 5.64 -5.22 -6.47
CA LEU A 250 6.53 -6.13 -5.76
C LEU A 250 6.28 -5.99 -4.26
N ASN A 251 5.98 -7.11 -3.64
CA ASN A 251 5.68 -7.22 -2.22
C ASN A 251 6.40 -8.42 -1.61
N ARG A 252 6.61 -8.40 -0.30
CA ARG A 252 7.11 -9.53 0.46
C ARG A 252 6.40 -9.59 1.80
N ASP A 253 5.80 -10.72 2.13
CA ASP A 253 5.12 -10.92 3.41
C ASP A 253 6.07 -10.64 4.58
N GLY A 254 5.53 -9.99 5.60
CA GLY A 254 6.27 -9.63 6.80
C GLY A 254 5.35 -9.32 7.98
N PHE A 255 5.91 -8.72 9.01
CA PHE A 255 5.19 -8.33 10.23
C PHE A 255 5.55 -6.91 10.65
N GLY A 256 4.76 -6.35 11.54
CA GLY A 256 5.02 -5.04 12.13
C GLY A 256 4.48 -3.85 11.35
N MET A 257 3.99 -4.06 10.12
CA MET A 257 3.34 -3.02 9.33
C MET A 257 2.29 -2.27 10.15
N HIS A 258 2.29 -0.94 10.05
CA HIS A 258 1.38 -0.04 10.77
C HIS A 258 1.49 -0.12 12.31
N THR A 259 2.64 -0.52 12.82
CA THR A 259 2.93 -0.54 14.25
C THR A 259 4.29 0.09 14.56
N ARG A 260 4.55 0.36 15.85
CA ARG A 260 5.87 0.82 16.31
C ARG A 260 6.99 -0.22 16.12
N HIS A 261 6.64 -1.46 15.78
CA HIS A 261 7.59 -2.55 15.53
C HIS A 261 8.07 -2.59 14.08
N ASP A 262 7.59 -1.69 13.23
CA ASP A 262 8.10 -1.53 11.88
C ASP A 262 9.43 -0.79 11.87
N THR A 263 10.48 -1.47 12.30
CA THR A 263 11.80 -0.91 12.52
C THR A 263 12.87 -1.56 11.67
N VAL A 264 13.98 -0.86 11.47
CA VAL A 264 15.08 -1.29 10.60
C VAL A 264 15.75 -2.59 11.06
N GLU A 265 15.65 -2.96 12.34
CA GLU A 265 16.19 -4.19 12.89
C GLU A 265 15.59 -5.45 12.27
N TYR A 266 14.41 -5.33 11.67
CA TYR A 266 13.71 -6.43 10.98
C TYR A 266 13.86 -6.39 9.45
N ILE A 267 14.68 -5.48 8.95
CA ILE A 267 15.04 -5.40 7.54
C ILE A 267 16.38 -6.09 7.30
N TYR A 268 16.37 -7.05 6.41
CA TYR A 268 17.54 -7.90 6.13
C TYR A 268 18.15 -7.54 4.77
N PRO A 269 19.44 -7.21 4.72
CA PRO A 269 20.11 -6.80 3.47
C PRO A 269 19.94 -7.79 2.33
N ARG A 270 20.03 -9.09 2.61
CA ARG A 270 19.83 -10.12 1.59
C ARG A 270 18.43 -10.12 1.00
N ALA A 271 17.40 -9.92 1.83
CA ALA A 271 16.02 -9.85 1.35
C ALA A 271 15.75 -8.59 0.52
N LEU A 272 16.38 -7.46 0.88
CA LEU A 272 16.38 -6.25 0.03
C LEU A 272 17.09 -6.50 -1.29
N GLU A 273 18.26 -7.13 -1.27
CA GLU A 273 19.03 -7.46 -2.47
C GLU A 273 18.24 -8.37 -3.42
N GLU A 274 17.59 -9.41 -2.89
CA GLU A 274 16.71 -10.31 -3.67
C GLU A 274 15.53 -9.55 -4.29
N GLY A 275 14.91 -8.66 -3.54
CA GLY A 275 13.83 -7.79 -4.02
C GLY A 275 14.31 -6.81 -5.08
N ALA A 276 15.44 -6.12 -4.85
CA ALA A 276 16.02 -5.19 -5.80
C ALA A 276 16.43 -5.87 -7.13
N LYS A 277 16.99 -7.07 -7.07
CA LYS A 277 17.25 -7.89 -8.26
C LYS A 277 15.98 -8.20 -9.04
N THR A 278 14.92 -8.60 -8.32
CA THR A 278 13.61 -8.87 -8.94
C THR A 278 13.05 -7.62 -9.61
N LEU A 279 13.08 -6.48 -8.92
CA LEU A 279 12.63 -5.20 -9.45
C LEU A 279 13.43 -4.77 -10.68
N CYS A 280 14.78 -4.76 -10.59
CA CYS A 280 15.64 -4.34 -11.68
C CYS A 280 15.54 -5.27 -12.90
N THR A 281 15.37 -6.59 -12.69
CA THR A 281 15.16 -7.54 -13.79
C THR A 281 13.86 -7.26 -14.53
N ALA A 282 12.75 -7.07 -13.81
CA ALA A 282 11.46 -6.71 -14.42
C ALA A 282 11.53 -5.34 -15.11
N ALA A 283 12.16 -4.36 -14.46
CA ALA A 283 12.32 -3.02 -15.01
C ALA A 283 13.20 -3.01 -16.28
N ALA A 284 14.30 -3.76 -16.29
CA ALA A 284 15.18 -3.88 -17.44
C ALA A 284 14.47 -4.53 -18.63
N TRP A 285 13.65 -5.54 -18.39
CA TRP A 285 12.84 -6.15 -19.43
C TRP A 285 11.92 -5.12 -20.09
N VAL A 286 11.06 -4.44 -19.33
CA VAL A 286 10.14 -3.45 -19.89
C VAL A 286 10.87 -2.27 -20.50
N ALA A 287 11.99 -1.84 -19.90
CA ALA A 287 12.73 -0.67 -20.38
C ALA A 287 13.52 -0.91 -21.68
N ASN A 288 13.92 -2.15 -21.96
CA ASN A 288 14.84 -2.45 -23.09
C ASN A 288 14.25 -3.37 -24.17
N GLU A 289 13.15 -4.10 -23.90
CA GLU A 289 12.52 -4.95 -24.91
C GLU A 289 11.98 -4.09 -26.06
N PRO A 290 12.41 -4.30 -27.32
CA PRO A 290 12.01 -3.45 -28.45
C PRO A 290 10.49 -3.48 -28.71
N GLU A 291 9.89 -4.64 -28.61
CA GLU A 291 8.45 -4.85 -28.81
C GLU A 291 7.83 -5.43 -27.54
N LEU A 292 6.95 -4.66 -26.91
CA LEU A 292 6.18 -5.15 -25.78
C LEU A 292 5.00 -5.96 -26.27
N SER A 293 4.88 -7.21 -25.81
CA SER A 293 3.89 -8.20 -26.27
C SER A 293 2.49 -8.00 -25.65
N PHE A 294 2.35 -7.06 -24.73
CA PHE A 294 1.11 -6.81 -24.00
C PHE A 294 0.46 -5.49 -24.40
N GLU A 295 -0.88 -5.46 -24.33
CA GLU A 295 -1.65 -4.25 -24.56
C GLU A 295 -1.53 -3.28 -23.38
N ARG A 296 -1.50 -1.97 -23.70
CA ARG A 296 -1.37 -0.92 -22.69
C ARG A 296 -2.69 -0.68 -21.95
N ALA A 297 -3.79 -0.67 -22.65
CA ALA A 297 -5.13 -0.50 -22.08
C ALA A 297 -5.81 -1.86 -21.94
N TRP A 298 -5.76 -2.42 -20.76
CA TRP A 298 -6.34 -3.74 -20.49
C TRP A 298 -7.58 -3.65 -19.56
N CYS A 299 -7.99 -2.48 -19.11
CA CYS A 299 -9.17 -2.23 -18.26
C CYS A 299 -10.48 -2.33 -19.03
#